data_e905366dd5a21fb6f835d54def74aaa8
#
_entry.id   e905366dd5a21fb6f835d54def74aaa8
#
_cell.length_a   1.000
_cell.length_b   1.000
_cell.length_c   1.000
_cell.angle_alpha   90.00
_cell.angle_beta   90.00
_cell.angle_gamma   90.00
#
_symmetry.space_group_name_H-M   'P 1'
#
loop_
_entity.id
_entity.type
_entity.pdbx_description
1 polymer ?
#
loop_
_entity_poly.entity_id
_entity_poly.type
_entity_poly.pdbx_seq_one_letter_code
_entity_poly.pdbx_strand_id
1 'polypeptide(L)'
;MRRRLTANLGLKVLAFFSAVFMWLVVVNIDDPVTEKTYTGIPVSVINEEVVTTTNRTYQIVDNTQEVMVTVSANRSVLNKIRSEDIIAVADMKELSLGTQIPIEVSIPRYKYEKVYTSPVNLQVKIEDEAKNNFPITPSTIGTVREGYVLGDLKPNPEKVTLRGPKSVIDSISRVVAEANVSGLSENADIEGRLILYDVNNNVIDQTLLANNLGKDGVSVRVTLHQIRSVPVKPDSSMITAATGCKVSNVMVEPKEVRVTGEEEDLDKLDEIEIPAEDLAISDL
;
A
#
# COMPACT_ATOMS: atom_id res chain seq x y z
N MET A 1 -1.54 65.00 -57.50
CA MET A 1 -1.85 64.04 -56.42
C MET A 1 -1.24 64.39 -55.03
N ARG A 2 -0.06 64.98 -54.91
CA ARG A 2 0.59 65.31 -53.62
C ARG A 2 -0.19 66.26 -52.71
N ARG A 3 -0.95 67.29 -53.20
CA ARG A 3 -1.70 68.24 -52.38
C ARG A 3 -2.90 67.62 -51.61
N ARG A 4 -3.44 66.48 -52.01
CA ARG A 4 -4.52 65.79 -51.31
C ARG A 4 -4.03 64.90 -50.16
N LEU A 5 -2.76 64.48 -50.22
CA LEU A 5 -2.13 63.68 -49.17
C LEU A 5 -1.71 64.52 -47.94
N THR A 6 -1.36 65.81 -48.14
CA THR A 6 -0.95 66.72 -47.09
C THR A 6 -2.11 67.58 -46.51
N ALA A 7 -3.29 67.60 -47.18
CA ALA A 7 -4.45 68.31 -46.65
C ALA A 7 -4.95 67.61 -45.37
N ASN A 8 -5.10 68.44 -44.30
CA ASN A 8 -5.58 68.02 -42.99
C ASN A 8 -4.65 66.95 -42.33
N LEU A 9 -3.34 67.15 -42.44
CA LEU A 9 -2.35 66.21 -41.93
C LEU A 9 -2.53 65.96 -40.42
N GLY A 10 -2.87 67.00 -39.63
CA GLY A 10 -3.17 66.93 -38.19
C GLY A 10 -4.34 65.98 -37.90
N LEU A 11 -5.43 66.05 -38.68
CA LEU A 11 -6.57 65.15 -38.51
C LEU A 11 -6.25 63.70 -38.85
N LYS A 12 -5.38 63.47 -39.86
CA LYS A 12 -4.96 62.11 -40.22
C LYS A 12 -4.02 61.50 -39.17
N VAL A 13 -3.14 62.28 -38.60
CA VAL A 13 -2.28 61.86 -37.50
C VAL A 13 -3.11 61.54 -36.27
N LEU A 14 -4.08 62.40 -35.93
CA LEU A 14 -5.02 62.15 -34.81
C LEU A 14 -5.82 60.87 -35.05
N ALA A 15 -6.36 60.67 -36.26
CA ALA A 15 -7.11 59.46 -36.61
C ALA A 15 -6.25 58.21 -36.49
N PHE A 16 -4.98 58.28 -36.92
CA PHE A 16 -4.04 57.19 -36.80
C PHE A 16 -3.79 56.79 -35.30
N PHE A 17 -3.49 57.80 -34.49
CA PHE A 17 -3.28 57.56 -33.04
C PHE A 17 -4.56 57.08 -32.35
N SER A 18 -5.72 57.59 -32.72
CA SER A 18 -7.00 57.10 -32.20
C SER A 18 -7.26 55.66 -32.62
N ALA A 19 -6.95 55.30 -33.87
CA ALA A 19 -7.09 53.91 -34.32
C ALA A 19 -6.13 52.95 -33.61
N VAL A 20 -4.86 53.36 -33.42
CA VAL A 20 -3.90 52.58 -32.62
C VAL A 20 -4.33 52.45 -31.17
N PHE A 21 -4.81 53.56 -30.59
CA PHE A 21 -5.32 53.51 -29.19
C PHE A 21 -6.54 52.59 -29.07
N MET A 22 -7.51 52.72 -29.99
CA MET A 22 -8.66 51.84 -30.04
C MET A 22 -8.29 50.37 -30.21
N TRP A 23 -7.28 50.08 -31.10
CA TRP A 23 -6.77 48.74 -31.31
C TRP A 23 -6.13 48.19 -30.06
N LEU A 24 -5.30 48.96 -29.31
CA LEU A 24 -4.71 48.56 -28.03
C LEU A 24 -5.76 48.27 -26.98
N VAL A 25 -6.85 49.08 -26.91
CA VAL A 25 -7.96 48.85 -26.01
C VAL A 25 -8.69 47.57 -26.35
N VAL A 26 -9.00 47.33 -27.62
CA VAL A 26 -9.69 46.11 -28.07
C VAL A 26 -8.83 44.85 -27.80
N VAL A 27 -7.54 44.89 -28.13
CA VAL A 27 -6.64 43.75 -27.86
C VAL A 27 -6.53 43.42 -26.37
N ASN A 28 -6.55 44.45 -25.52
CA ASN A 28 -6.50 44.26 -24.06
C ASN A 28 -7.83 43.73 -23.49
N ILE A 29 -8.98 44.03 -24.17
CA ILE A 29 -10.29 43.51 -23.82
C ILE A 29 -10.46 42.05 -24.29
N ASP A 30 -9.87 41.68 -25.44
CA ASP A 30 -10.06 40.37 -26.06
C ASP A 30 -9.25 39.26 -25.34
N ASP A 31 -8.09 39.56 -24.72
CA ASP A 31 -7.27 38.61 -23.97
C ASP A 31 -6.86 39.13 -22.57
N PRO A 32 -7.85 39.31 -21.68
CA PRO A 32 -7.58 39.84 -20.35
C PRO A 32 -6.77 38.89 -19.50
N VAL A 33 -6.00 39.47 -18.57
CA VAL A 33 -5.36 38.70 -17.50
C VAL A 33 -6.43 38.19 -16.56
N THR A 34 -6.42 36.90 -16.31
CA THR A 34 -7.35 36.20 -15.41
C THR A 34 -6.58 35.21 -14.55
N GLU A 35 -7.24 34.65 -13.57
CA GLU A 35 -6.66 33.64 -12.68
C GLU A 35 -7.32 32.29 -12.92
N LYS A 36 -6.50 31.24 -12.81
CA LYS A 36 -6.97 29.85 -12.85
C LYS A 36 -6.22 29.02 -11.81
N THR A 37 -6.97 28.24 -11.04
CA THR A 37 -6.42 27.37 -9.99
C THR A 37 -6.34 25.94 -10.50
N TYR A 38 -5.21 25.30 -10.24
CA TYR A 38 -4.92 23.90 -10.50
C TYR A 38 -4.72 23.20 -9.16
N THR A 39 -5.33 22.05 -8.96
CA THR A 39 -5.30 21.28 -7.72
C THR A 39 -4.56 19.98 -7.90
N GLY A 40 -4.02 19.42 -6.80
CA GLY A 40 -3.34 18.13 -6.84
C GLY A 40 -2.00 18.19 -7.57
N ILE A 41 -1.28 19.31 -7.50
CA ILE A 41 0.07 19.43 -8.07
C ILE A 41 1.06 18.81 -7.08
N PRO A 42 1.75 17.72 -7.42
CA PRO A 42 2.71 17.07 -6.52
C PRO A 42 3.93 17.95 -6.33
N VAL A 43 4.43 18.03 -5.10
CA VAL A 43 5.66 18.74 -4.74
C VAL A 43 6.83 17.76 -4.79
N SER A 44 7.82 18.06 -5.64
CA SER A 44 9.06 17.30 -5.74
C SER A 44 10.09 17.87 -4.76
N VAL A 45 10.64 17.01 -3.89
CA VAL A 45 11.72 17.42 -2.97
C VAL A 45 13.06 17.20 -3.69
N ILE A 46 13.95 18.18 -3.58
CA ILE A 46 15.32 18.10 -4.11
C ILE A 46 16.34 18.32 -3.01
N ASN A 47 17.60 17.91 -3.28
CA ASN A 47 18.74 17.99 -2.34
C ASN A 47 18.50 17.26 -1.01
N GLU A 48 17.83 16.12 -1.05
CA GLU A 48 17.50 15.28 0.13
C GLU A 48 18.77 14.83 0.89
N GLU A 49 19.92 14.80 0.21
CA GLU A 49 21.21 14.44 0.78
C GLU A 49 21.62 15.32 1.96
N VAL A 50 21.12 16.54 2.06
CA VAL A 50 21.37 17.44 3.20
C VAL A 50 20.92 16.82 4.52
N VAL A 51 19.86 16.02 4.50
CA VAL A 51 19.32 15.31 5.66
C VAL A 51 19.88 13.90 5.75
N THR A 52 19.87 13.16 4.63
CA THR A 52 20.21 11.73 4.62
C THR A 52 21.68 11.43 4.91
N THR A 53 22.62 12.32 4.57
CA THR A 53 24.05 12.17 4.90
C THR A 53 24.34 12.25 6.41
N THR A 54 23.44 12.82 7.20
CA THR A 54 23.56 12.91 8.66
C THR A 54 22.89 11.76 9.40
N ASN A 55 22.61 10.66 8.72
CA ASN A 55 21.88 9.50 9.26
C ASN A 55 20.49 9.88 9.82
N ARG A 56 19.85 10.82 9.14
CA ARG A 56 18.50 11.32 9.43
C ARG A 56 17.62 11.11 8.21
N THR A 57 16.33 11.08 8.45
CA THR A 57 15.31 10.97 7.42
C THR A 57 14.23 12.01 7.67
N TYR A 58 13.38 12.24 6.69
CA TYR A 58 12.27 13.17 6.82
C TYR A 58 10.95 12.52 6.43
N GLN A 59 9.87 13.04 6.97
CA GLN A 59 8.49 12.71 6.59
C GLN A 59 7.80 14.01 6.19
N ILE A 60 7.04 13.96 5.11
CA ILE A 60 6.13 15.06 4.77
C ILE A 60 4.88 14.90 5.64
N VAL A 61 4.49 15.98 6.32
CA VAL A 61 3.36 16.00 7.23
C VAL A 61 2.30 17.02 6.78
N ASP A 62 1.15 17.03 7.44
CA ASP A 62 0.07 17.99 7.22
C ASP A 62 -0.48 18.01 5.79
N ASN A 63 -0.38 16.87 5.07
CA ASN A 63 -0.85 16.69 3.69
C ASN A 63 -0.31 17.76 2.72
N THR A 64 0.94 18.19 2.91
CA THR A 64 1.58 19.22 2.09
C THR A 64 2.32 18.67 0.87
N GLN A 65 2.25 17.38 0.61
CA GLN A 65 2.83 16.73 -0.58
C GLN A 65 2.20 17.15 -1.90
N GLU A 66 0.98 17.71 -1.84
CA GLU A 66 0.27 18.24 -2.98
C GLU A 66 -0.17 19.67 -2.70
N VAL A 67 -0.11 20.52 -3.72
CA VAL A 67 -0.47 21.93 -3.58
C VAL A 67 -1.53 22.34 -4.61
N MET A 68 -2.27 23.37 -4.23
CA MET A 68 -3.08 24.15 -5.16
C MET A 68 -2.22 25.29 -5.71
N VAL A 69 -2.17 25.42 -7.03
CA VAL A 69 -1.41 26.47 -7.71
C VAL A 69 -2.40 27.38 -8.44
N THR A 70 -2.41 28.67 -8.09
CA THR A 70 -3.19 29.69 -8.78
C THR A 70 -2.25 30.50 -9.68
N VAL A 71 -2.53 30.46 -10.97
CA VAL A 71 -1.75 31.13 -12.02
C VAL A 71 -2.53 32.31 -12.54
N SER A 72 -1.90 33.49 -12.56
CA SER A 72 -2.41 34.71 -13.18
C SER A 72 -1.69 34.94 -14.51
N ALA A 73 -2.43 34.87 -15.61
CA ALA A 73 -1.91 35.06 -16.95
C ALA A 73 -3.03 35.44 -17.92
N ASN A 74 -2.69 35.76 -19.17
CA ASN A 74 -3.65 35.99 -20.23
C ASN A 74 -4.53 34.73 -20.43
N ARG A 75 -5.81 34.93 -20.68
CA ARG A 75 -6.80 33.86 -20.85
C ARG A 75 -6.37 32.82 -21.91
N SER A 76 -5.81 33.29 -23.01
CA SER A 76 -5.30 32.42 -24.10
C SER A 76 -4.16 31.50 -23.64
N VAL A 77 -3.33 31.95 -22.70
CA VAL A 77 -2.24 31.17 -22.09
C VAL A 77 -2.81 30.17 -21.08
N LEU A 78 -3.70 30.61 -20.19
CA LEU A 78 -4.31 29.75 -19.17
C LEU A 78 -5.07 28.55 -19.76
N ASN A 79 -5.65 28.73 -20.96
CA ASN A 79 -6.35 27.64 -21.65
C ASN A 79 -5.41 26.56 -22.18
N LYS A 80 -4.11 26.85 -22.32
CA LYS A 80 -3.08 25.91 -22.82
C LYS A 80 -2.34 25.20 -21.68
N ILE A 81 -2.29 25.82 -20.51
CA ILE A 81 -1.60 25.25 -19.33
C ILE A 81 -2.38 24.04 -18.82
N ARG A 82 -1.70 22.93 -18.65
CA ARG A 82 -2.18 21.71 -18.00
C ARG A 82 -1.48 21.52 -16.64
N SER A 83 -2.05 20.71 -15.76
CA SER A 83 -1.43 20.39 -14.46
C SER A 83 -0.02 19.81 -14.60
N GLU A 84 0.22 19.03 -15.64
CA GLU A 84 1.53 18.42 -15.97
C GLU A 84 2.62 19.42 -16.41
N ASP A 85 2.23 20.64 -16.80
CA ASP A 85 3.17 21.71 -17.16
C ASP A 85 3.67 22.49 -15.93
N ILE A 86 3.02 22.29 -14.78
CA ILE A 86 3.31 23.00 -13.54
C ILE A 86 4.29 22.16 -12.72
N ILE A 87 5.43 22.72 -12.40
CA ILE A 87 6.48 22.09 -11.62
C ILE A 87 6.54 22.78 -10.26
N ALA A 88 6.22 22.03 -9.20
CA ALA A 88 6.37 22.50 -7.81
C ALA A 88 7.56 21.77 -7.17
N VAL A 89 8.49 22.52 -6.60
CA VAL A 89 9.74 22.00 -6.02
C VAL A 89 9.92 22.58 -4.61
N ALA A 90 10.39 21.75 -3.69
CA ALA A 90 10.85 22.16 -2.37
C ALA A 90 12.32 21.76 -2.22
N ASP A 91 13.21 22.74 -2.02
CA ASP A 91 14.65 22.50 -1.86
C ASP A 91 14.99 22.29 -0.39
N MET A 92 15.51 21.11 -0.04
CA MET A 92 15.88 20.76 1.34
C MET A 92 16.99 21.68 1.91
N LYS A 93 17.76 22.36 1.05
CA LYS A 93 18.74 23.37 1.48
C LYS A 93 18.11 24.63 2.07
N GLU A 94 16.85 24.90 1.72
CA GLU A 94 16.08 26.05 2.21
C GLU A 94 15.26 25.72 3.47
N LEU A 95 15.53 24.58 4.08
CA LEU A 95 14.85 24.15 5.30
C LEU A 95 14.95 25.23 6.39
N SER A 96 13.82 25.82 6.72
CA SER A 96 13.68 26.86 7.73
C SER A 96 13.05 26.33 9.00
N LEU A 97 13.52 26.76 10.15
CA LEU A 97 13.05 26.35 11.48
C LEU A 97 13.04 24.83 11.71
N GLY A 98 13.76 24.07 10.86
CA GLY A 98 13.85 22.61 10.95
C GLY A 98 12.59 21.84 10.51
N THR A 99 11.54 22.53 10.04
CA THR A 99 10.24 21.89 9.73
C THR A 99 9.56 22.40 8.47
N GLN A 100 10.01 23.49 7.87
CA GLN A 100 9.33 24.13 6.74
C GLN A 100 10.30 24.35 5.58
N ILE A 101 9.85 24.03 4.38
CA ILE A 101 10.58 24.26 3.13
C ILE A 101 9.70 25.07 2.20
N PRO A 102 10.14 26.25 1.69
CA PRO A 102 9.38 27.00 0.71
C PRO A 102 9.10 26.16 -0.54
N ILE A 103 7.90 26.30 -1.09
CA ILE A 103 7.53 25.63 -2.34
C ILE A 103 7.66 26.62 -3.48
N GLU A 104 8.63 26.37 -4.34
CA GLU A 104 8.81 27.11 -5.58
C GLU A 104 8.02 26.48 -6.72
N VAL A 105 7.30 27.34 -7.46
CA VAL A 105 6.54 26.89 -8.65
C VAL A 105 7.04 27.56 -9.90
N SER A 106 7.23 26.75 -10.92
CA SER A 106 7.62 27.21 -12.26
C SER A 106 6.74 26.58 -13.35
N ILE A 107 6.54 27.32 -14.42
CA ILE A 107 5.82 26.86 -15.61
C ILE A 107 6.69 27.21 -16.84
N PRO A 108 7.73 26.43 -17.15
CA PRO A 108 8.78 26.84 -18.09
C PRO A 108 8.31 27.12 -19.51
N ARG A 109 7.20 26.51 -19.93
CA ARG A 109 6.68 26.61 -21.30
C ARG A 109 5.82 27.85 -21.57
N TYR A 110 5.37 28.53 -20.52
CA TYR A 110 4.36 29.59 -20.63
C TYR A 110 4.81 30.84 -19.87
N LYS A 111 4.45 32.00 -20.40
CA LYS A 111 4.62 33.27 -19.68
C LYS A 111 3.42 33.53 -18.80
N TYR A 112 3.64 33.79 -17.56
CA TYR A 112 2.62 34.16 -16.57
C TYR A 112 3.05 35.43 -15.84
N GLU A 113 2.10 36.12 -15.24
CA GLU A 113 2.37 37.34 -14.47
C GLU A 113 2.67 37.02 -13.01
N LYS A 114 1.85 36.15 -12.41
CA LYS A 114 1.99 35.74 -11.00
C LYS A 114 1.59 34.29 -10.83
N VAL A 115 2.19 33.69 -9.83
CA VAL A 115 1.84 32.35 -9.37
C VAL A 115 1.80 32.32 -7.85
N TYR A 116 0.78 31.67 -7.30
CA TYR A 116 0.58 31.50 -5.86
C TYR A 116 0.38 30.02 -5.55
N THR A 117 0.91 29.57 -4.41
CA THR A 117 0.73 28.21 -3.92
C THR A 117 -0.01 28.19 -2.59
N SER A 118 -0.80 27.18 -2.39
CA SER A 118 -1.41 26.89 -1.11
C SER A 118 -1.38 25.37 -0.83
N PRO A 119 -0.66 24.92 0.21
CA PRO A 119 0.17 25.70 1.12
C PRO A 119 1.42 26.33 0.46
N VAL A 120 2.00 27.34 1.10
CA VAL A 120 3.22 28.03 0.62
C VAL A 120 4.48 27.22 0.96
N ASN A 121 4.45 26.47 2.06
CA ASN A 121 5.58 25.69 2.55
C ASN A 121 5.21 24.22 2.62
N LEU A 122 6.15 23.37 2.24
CA LEU A 122 6.13 21.95 2.54
C LEU A 122 6.46 21.76 4.02
N GLN A 123 5.61 21.05 4.76
CA GLN A 123 5.85 20.73 6.16
C GLN A 123 6.56 19.39 6.24
N VAL A 124 7.71 19.38 6.91
CA VAL A 124 8.51 18.17 7.09
C VAL A 124 8.81 17.94 8.57
N LYS A 125 8.83 16.70 8.98
CA LYS A 125 9.33 16.23 10.26
C LYS A 125 10.65 15.51 10.03
N ILE A 126 11.73 15.99 10.61
CA ILE A 126 13.04 15.34 10.51
C ILE A 126 13.27 14.50 11.76
N GLU A 127 13.67 13.26 11.55
CA GLU A 127 13.94 12.28 12.60
C GLU A 127 15.26 11.58 12.34
N ASP A 128 15.83 10.98 13.39
CA ASP A 128 16.92 10.05 13.24
C ASP A 128 16.45 8.82 12.49
N GLU A 129 17.31 8.28 11.65
CA GLU A 129 17.05 7.04 10.96
C GLU A 129 17.34 5.87 11.89
N ALA A 130 16.42 4.94 11.99
CA ALA A 130 16.58 3.70 12.74
C ALA A 130 16.59 2.49 11.82
N LYS A 131 17.28 1.43 12.26
CA LYS A 131 17.34 0.13 11.60
C LYS A 131 17.10 -0.95 12.64
N ASN A 132 16.15 -1.85 12.37
CA ASN A 132 15.85 -2.96 13.27
C ASN A 132 15.51 -4.25 12.49
N ASN A 133 15.74 -5.39 13.16
CA ASN A 133 15.43 -6.72 12.63
C ASN A 133 14.15 -7.23 13.28
N PHE A 134 13.17 -7.60 12.45
CA PHE A 134 11.89 -8.13 12.90
C PHE A 134 11.72 -9.59 12.44
N PRO A 135 11.25 -10.49 13.31
CA PRO A 135 10.80 -11.81 12.88
C PRO A 135 9.55 -11.68 12.01
N ILE A 136 9.46 -12.51 10.99
CA ILE A 136 8.30 -12.56 10.11
C ILE A 136 7.37 -13.66 10.59
N THR A 137 6.13 -13.33 10.86
CA THR A 137 5.07 -14.29 11.21
C THR A 137 4.29 -14.64 9.94
N PRO A 138 4.20 -15.90 9.55
CA PRO A 138 3.40 -16.28 8.39
C PRO A 138 1.91 -16.19 8.72
N SER A 139 1.11 -15.82 7.73
CA SER A 139 -0.35 -15.81 7.77
C SER A 139 -0.88 -16.23 6.41
N THR A 140 -2.10 -16.75 6.37
CA THR A 140 -2.73 -17.19 5.13
C THR A 140 -4.09 -16.55 4.94
N ILE A 141 -4.45 -16.32 3.67
CA ILE A 141 -5.79 -15.95 3.24
C ILE A 141 -6.30 -16.98 2.24
N GLY A 142 -7.62 -17.12 2.18
CA GLY A 142 -8.28 -18.10 1.32
C GLY A 142 -8.43 -19.48 1.98
N THR A 143 -8.86 -20.45 1.21
CA THR A 143 -9.09 -21.84 1.64
C THR A 143 -8.35 -22.80 0.73
N VAL A 144 -7.70 -23.79 1.31
CA VAL A 144 -7.09 -24.89 0.56
C VAL A 144 -8.17 -25.73 -0.14
N ARG A 145 -7.76 -26.57 -1.09
CA ARG A 145 -8.67 -27.47 -1.79
C ARG A 145 -9.35 -28.43 -0.82
N GLU A 146 -10.59 -28.80 -1.11
CA GLU A 146 -11.33 -29.82 -0.34
C GLU A 146 -10.53 -31.13 -0.26
N GLY A 147 -10.50 -31.72 0.93
CA GLY A 147 -9.68 -32.89 1.24
C GLY A 147 -8.30 -32.57 1.80
N TYR A 148 -7.95 -31.32 1.98
CA TYR A 148 -6.67 -30.88 2.58
C TYR A 148 -6.90 -29.94 3.74
N VAL A 149 -5.89 -29.88 4.64
CA VAL A 149 -5.77 -28.88 5.71
C VAL A 149 -4.38 -28.29 5.70
N LEU A 150 -4.28 -27.06 6.21
CA LEU A 150 -2.98 -26.40 6.42
C LEU A 150 -2.19 -27.12 7.50
N GLY A 151 -0.97 -27.48 7.19
CA GLY A 151 0.07 -27.90 8.12
C GLY A 151 0.97 -26.74 8.54
N ASP A 152 2.28 -26.95 8.49
CA ASP A 152 3.28 -25.96 8.88
C ASP A 152 3.38 -24.81 7.87
N LEU A 153 3.57 -23.62 8.41
CA LEU A 153 3.83 -22.39 7.65
C LEU A 153 5.20 -21.85 8.05
N LYS A 154 6.11 -21.69 7.07
CA LYS A 154 7.45 -21.16 7.32
C LYS A 154 7.76 -20.01 6.37
N PRO A 155 8.01 -18.79 6.88
CA PRO A 155 8.40 -17.67 6.04
C PRO A 155 9.86 -17.80 5.59
N ASN A 156 10.16 -17.36 4.41
CA ASN A 156 11.52 -17.27 3.87
C ASN A 156 11.73 -15.88 3.24
N PRO A 157 12.63 -15.05 3.80
CA PRO A 157 13.42 -15.28 5.02
C PRO A 157 12.58 -15.24 6.31
N GLU A 158 13.12 -15.78 7.41
CA GLU A 158 12.46 -15.77 8.72
C GLU A 158 12.46 -14.38 9.40
N LYS A 159 13.33 -13.48 8.96
CA LYS A 159 13.49 -12.14 9.51
C LYS A 159 13.67 -11.13 8.40
N VAL A 160 13.18 -9.93 8.62
CA VAL A 160 13.39 -8.78 7.75
C VAL A 160 14.08 -7.65 8.52
N THR A 161 15.02 -7.00 7.87
CA THR A 161 15.62 -5.76 8.36
C THR A 161 14.85 -4.60 7.75
N LEU A 162 14.29 -3.76 8.59
CA LEU A 162 13.61 -2.52 8.21
C LEU A 162 14.44 -1.31 8.61
N ARG A 163 14.47 -0.32 7.76
CA ARG A 163 15.17 0.95 7.93
C ARG A 163 14.24 2.10 7.56
N GLY A 164 14.23 3.15 8.37
CA GLY A 164 13.39 4.33 8.14
C GLY A 164 13.32 5.25 9.36
N PRO A 165 12.34 6.15 9.41
CA PRO A 165 12.15 7.06 10.52
C PRO A 165 12.02 6.31 11.85
N LYS A 166 12.76 6.78 12.87
CA LYS A 166 12.78 6.13 14.18
C LYS A 166 11.39 5.95 14.77
N SER A 167 10.52 6.94 14.65
CA SER A 167 9.15 6.86 15.17
C SER A 167 8.34 5.75 14.51
N VAL A 168 8.52 5.52 13.20
CA VAL A 168 7.84 4.46 12.46
C VAL A 168 8.42 3.10 12.85
N ILE A 169 9.75 2.96 12.88
CA ILE A 169 10.41 1.70 13.28
C ILE A 169 10.01 1.29 14.70
N ASP A 170 9.99 2.24 15.64
CA ASP A 170 9.62 1.99 17.04
C ASP A 170 8.13 1.65 17.21
N SER A 171 7.28 2.05 16.27
CA SER A 171 5.84 1.73 16.30
C SER A 171 5.52 0.31 15.81
N ILE A 172 6.45 -0.36 15.11
CA ILE A 172 6.24 -1.69 14.57
C ILE A 172 6.21 -2.72 15.72
N SER A 173 5.06 -3.35 15.89
CA SER A 173 4.86 -4.42 16.87
C SER A 173 5.01 -5.80 16.24
N ARG A 174 4.53 -5.97 15.00
CA ARG A 174 4.49 -7.27 14.32
C ARG A 174 4.66 -7.13 12.82
N VAL A 175 5.43 -8.07 12.25
CA VAL A 175 5.64 -8.19 10.80
C VAL A 175 5.02 -9.50 10.33
N VAL A 176 4.16 -9.45 9.33
CA VAL A 176 3.41 -10.59 8.81
C VAL A 176 3.71 -10.79 7.33
N ALA A 177 3.96 -12.03 6.92
CA ALA A 177 3.94 -12.45 5.53
C ALA A 177 2.61 -13.15 5.25
N GLU A 178 1.74 -12.52 4.49
CA GLU A 178 0.42 -13.02 4.14
C GLU A 178 0.47 -13.72 2.78
N ALA A 179 0.15 -15.02 2.75
CA ALA A 179 0.16 -15.84 1.54
C ALA A 179 -1.26 -16.29 1.17
N ASN A 180 -1.59 -16.30 -0.11
CA ASN A 180 -2.89 -16.77 -0.59
C ASN A 180 -2.83 -18.27 -0.92
N VAL A 181 -3.54 -19.07 -0.12
CA VAL A 181 -3.58 -20.54 -0.23
C VAL A 181 -4.81 -21.05 -0.97
N SER A 182 -5.57 -20.19 -1.65
CA SER A 182 -6.81 -20.57 -2.32
C SER A 182 -6.61 -21.68 -3.36
N GLY A 183 -7.30 -22.80 -3.15
CA GLY A 183 -7.26 -23.94 -4.07
C GLY A 183 -5.97 -24.77 -4.05
N LEU A 184 -5.06 -24.52 -3.11
CA LEU A 184 -3.82 -25.25 -2.97
C LEU A 184 -4.10 -26.73 -2.64
N SER A 185 -3.42 -27.65 -3.35
CA SER A 185 -3.58 -29.09 -3.21
C SER A 185 -2.26 -29.84 -3.04
N GLU A 186 -1.14 -29.13 -2.98
CA GLU A 186 0.20 -29.66 -2.75
C GLU A 186 1.06 -28.68 -1.98
N ASN A 187 2.16 -29.14 -1.40
CA ASN A 187 3.12 -28.29 -0.71
C ASN A 187 3.73 -27.29 -1.68
N ALA A 188 3.75 -26.00 -1.31
CA ALA A 188 4.27 -24.97 -2.19
C ALA A 188 4.94 -23.83 -1.43
N ASP A 189 5.87 -23.16 -2.13
CA ASP A 189 6.40 -21.88 -1.71
C ASP A 189 5.58 -20.78 -2.40
N ILE A 190 4.83 -20.01 -1.63
CA ILE A 190 3.90 -19.00 -2.13
C ILE A 190 4.49 -17.62 -1.85
N GLU A 191 4.46 -16.73 -2.85
CA GLU A 191 4.82 -15.33 -2.66
C GLU A 191 3.92 -14.70 -1.59
N GLY A 192 4.56 -14.11 -0.58
CA GLY A 192 3.88 -13.46 0.54
C GLY A 192 3.89 -11.95 0.40
N ARG A 193 2.81 -11.33 0.83
CA ARG A 193 2.75 -9.88 1.00
C ARG A 193 3.20 -9.50 2.41
N LEU A 194 4.24 -8.67 2.51
CA LEU A 194 4.70 -8.16 3.80
C LEU A 194 3.73 -7.10 4.32
N ILE A 195 3.23 -7.27 5.54
CA ILE A 195 2.34 -6.33 6.22
C ILE A 195 2.91 -6.03 7.60
N LEU A 196 2.99 -4.75 7.92
CA LEU A 196 3.48 -4.27 9.21
C LEU A 196 2.31 -3.79 10.07
N TYR A 197 2.31 -4.15 11.34
CA TYR A 197 1.27 -3.76 12.29
C TYR A 197 1.86 -3.04 13.49
N ASP A 198 1.14 -2.03 13.97
CA ASP A 198 1.39 -1.39 15.25
C ASP A 198 0.82 -2.21 16.44
N VAL A 199 0.98 -1.69 17.66
CA VAL A 199 0.45 -2.32 18.89
C VAL A 199 -1.09 -2.41 18.93
N ASN A 200 -1.79 -1.59 18.13
CA ASN A 200 -3.25 -1.54 18.04
C ASN A 200 -3.78 -2.38 16.86
N ASN A 201 -2.91 -3.15 16.17
CA ASN A 201 -3.22 -3.88 14.95
C ASN A 201 -3.61 -3.00 13.74
N ASN A 202 -3.23 -1.72 13.71
CA ASN A 202 -3.37 -0.92 12.51
C ASN A 202 -2.21 -1.23 11.55
N VAL A 203 -2.51 -1.22 10.24
CA VAL A 203 -1.48 -1.39 9.20
C VAL A 203 -0.63 -0.13 9.10
N ILE A 204 0.69 -0.31 9.14
CA ILE A 204 1.67 0.77 9.00
C ILE A 204 1.99 0.94 7.52
N ASP A 205 1.97 2.20 7.04
CA ASP A 205 2.41 2.55 5.70
C ASP A 205 3.92 2.29 5.55
N GLN A 206 4.28 1.57 4.49
CA GLN A 206 5.66 1.18 4.21
C GLN A 206 6.39 2.13 3.26
N THR A 207 5.72 3.19 2.78
CA THR A 207 6.26 4.13 1.78
C THR A 207 7.59 4.76 2.22
N LEU A 208 7.75 4.98 3.53
CA LEU A 208 8.95 5.58 4.13
C LEU A 208 9.95 4.54 4.64
N LEU A 209 9.69 3.25 4.42
CA LEU A 209 10.52 2.17 4.93
C LEU A 209 11.28 1.49 3.80
N ALA A 210 12.56 1.25 4.02
CA ALA A 210 13.35 0.37 3.19
C ALA A 210 13.50 -1.00 3.90
N ASN A 211 13.50 -2.08 3.12
CA ASN A 211 13.72 -3.43 3.61
C ASN A 211 14.86 -4.10 2.84
N ASN A 212 15.34 -5.22 3.37
CA ASN A 212 16.44 -6.01 2.78
C ASN A 212 15.98 -7.22 1.96
N LEU A 213 14.70 -7.35 1.63
CA LEU A 213 14.16 -8.52 0.93
C LEU A 213 14.53 -8.58 -0.56
N GLY A 214 14.99 -7.47 -1.13
CA GLY A 214 15.36 -7.38 -2.54
C GLY A 214 14.17 -7.52 -3.48
N LYS A 215 14.43 -8.07 -4.68
CA LYS A 215 13.41 -8.25 -5.72
C LYS A 215 12.53 -9.48 -5.48
N ASP A 216 13.06 -10.47 -4.77
CA ASP A 216 12.38 -11.75 -4.54
C ASP A 216 11.32 -11.66 -3.43
N GLY A 217 11.33 -10.55 -2.66
CA GLY A 217 10.35 -10.31 -1.61
C GLY A 217 10.42 -11.33 -0.47
N VAL A 218 9.27 -11.71 0.05
CA VAL A 218 9.12 -12.77 1.05
C VAL A 218 8.25 -13.88 0.49
N SER A 219 8.60 -15.13 0.74
CA SER A 219 7.76 -16.29 0.43
C SER A 219 7.35 -17.01 1.71
N VAL A 220 6.26 -17.75 1.65
CA VAL A 220 5.81 -18.64 2.72
C VAL A 220 5.76 -20.05 2.18
N ARG A 221 6.56 -20.92 2.79
CA ARG A 221 6.45 -22.37 2.54
C ARG A 221 5.22 -22.87 3.29
N VAL A 222 4.30 -23.45 2.52
CA VAL A 222 3.05 -24.01 3.03
C VAL A 222 3.12 -25.51 2.89
N THR A 223 2.94 -26.25 3.98
CA THR A 223 2.73 -27.68 3.96
C THR A 223 1.23 -27.98 4.08
N LEU A 224 0.79 -29.04 3.41
CA LEU A 224 -0.59 -29.51 3.46
C LEU A 224 -0.62 -30.94 3.98
N HIS A 225 -1.67 -31.24 4.74
CA HIS A 225 -1.99 -32.59 5.14
C HIS A 225 -3.29 -33.02 4.48
N GLN A 226 -3.35 -34.27 4.02
CA GLN A 226 -4.60 -34.86 3.51
C GLN A 226 -5.55 -35.15 4.65
N ILE A 227 -6.87 -35.08 4.37
CA ILE A 227 -7.92 -35.52 5.25
C ILE A 227 -8.44 -36.85 4.71
N ARG A 228 -8.48 -37.87 5.55
CA ARG A 228 -9.09 -39.16 5.26
C ARG A 228 -10.19 -39.48 6.29
N SER A 229 -11.34 -39.95 5.82
CA SER A 229 -12.35 -40.52 6.69
C SER A 229 -12.01 -41.97 6.97
N VAL A 230 -11.87 -42.34 8.22
CA VAL A 230 -11.49 -43.66 8.66
C VAL A 230 -12.64 -44.24 9.49
N PRO A 231 -13.13 -45.45 9.20
CA PRO A 231 -14.19 -46.08 9.99
C PRO A 231 -13.71 -46.42 11.39
N VAL A 232 -14.60 -46.23 12.35
CA VAL A 232 -14.36 -46.63 13.74
C VAL A 232 -15.02 -47.94 14.01
N LYS A 233 -14.24 -48.92 14.44
CA LYS A 233 -14.76 -50.26 14.80
C LYS A 233 -14.55 -50.53 16.27
N PRO A 234 -15.60 -50.95 16.99
CA PRO A 234 -15.47 -51.38 18.38
C PRO A 234 -15.05 -52.87 18.40
N ASP A 235 -14.04 -53.17 19.27
CA ASP A 235 -13.80 -54.55 19.63
C ASP A 235 -14.81 -54.99 20.69
N SER A 236 -15.84 -55.69 20.28
CA SER A 236 -16.93 -56.16 21.11
C SER A 236 -16.62 -57.44 21.91
N SER A 237 -15.40 -57.93 21.87
CA SER A 237 -15.01 -59.23 22.49
C SER A 237 -15.19 -59.30 24.00
N MET A 238 -15.05 -58.14 24.67
CA MET A 238 -15.20 -58.03 26.14
C MET A 238 -16.57 -57.49 26.60
N ILE A 239 -17.51 -57.27 25.67
CA ILE A 239 -18.85 -56.87 26.05
C ILE A 239 -19.65 -58.08 26.48
N THR A 240 -19.92 -58.23 27.80
CA THR A 240 -20.69 -59.32 28.35
C THR A 240 -22.10 -58.85 28.64
N ALA A 241 -23.10 -59.62 28.12
CA ALA A 241 -24.49 -59.38 28.43
C ALA A 241 -24.85 -59.89 29.83
N ALA A 242 -25.78 -59.24 30.50
CA ALA A 242 -26.33 -59.72 31.78
C ALA A 242 -26.99 -61.08 31.62
N THR A 243 -27.12 -61.84 32.74
CA THR A 243 -27.70 -63.21 32.73
C THR A 243 -29.08 -63.22 32.06
N GLY A 244 -29.21 -63.95 30.99
CA GLY A 244 -30.45 -64.06 30.21
C GLY A 244 -30.62 -63.10 29.04
N CYS A 245 -29.64 -62.23 28.81
CA CYS A 245 -29.57 -61.30 27.67
C CYS A 245 -28.53 -61.76 26.65
N LYS A 246 -28.62 -61.25 25.42
CA LYS A 246 -27.60 -61.43 24.35
C LYS A 246 -27.27 -60.08 23.76
N VAL A 247 -26.01 -59.82 23.57
CA VAL A 247 -25.56 -58.66 22.76
C VAL A 247 -25.98 -58.89 21.32
N SER A 248 -26.86 -58.05 20.80
CA SER A 248 -27.40 -58.19 19.44
C SER A 248 -26.68 -57.28 18.44
N ASN A 249 -26.28 -56.09 18.86
CA ASN A 249 -25.58 -55.13 18.00
C ASN A 249 -24.83 -54.11 18.84
N VAL A 250 -23.63 -53.80 18.41
CA VAL A 250 -22.82 -52.66 18.98
C VAL A 250 -22.67 -51.64 17.87
N MET A 251 -23.13 -50.42 18.15
CA MET A 251 -22.99 -49.32 17.20
C MET A 251 -22.12 -48.23 17.86
N VAL A 252 -21.24 -47.70 17.05
CA VAL A 252 -20.37 -46.57 17.44
C VAL A 252 -20.86 -45.31 16.73
N GLU A 253 -20.89 -44.21 17.43
CA GLU A 253 -21.21 -42.91 16.89
C GLU A 253 -20.12 -41.91 17.35
N PRO A 254 -19.44 -41.25 16.40
CA PRO A 254 -19.58 -41.31 14.93
C PRO A 254 -19.03 -42.61 14.36
N LYS A 255 -19.60 -43.08 13.26
CA LYS A 255 -19.16 -44.30 12.52
C LYS A 255 -17.81 -44.11 11.83
N GLU A 256 -17.49 -42.87 11.49
CA GLU A 256 -16.25 -42.48 10.82
C GLU A 256 -15.70 -41.23 11.48
N VAL A 257 -14.39 -41.14 11.59
CA VAL A 257 -13.68 -39.93 12.04
C VAL A 257 -12.75 -39.41 10.94
N ARG A 258 -12.61 -38.09 10.85
CA ARG A 258 -11.69 -37.46 9.92
C ARG A 258 -10.34 -37.34 10.58
N VAL A 259 -9.34 -37.96 10.00
CA VAL A 259 -7.94 -37.90 10.40
C VAL A 259 -7.13 -37.13 9.40
N THR A 260 -6.07 -36.46 9.88
CA THR A 260 -5.13 -35.72 9.04
C THR A 260 -3.73 -36.23 9.30
N GLY A 261 -2.92 -36.32 8.27
CA GLY A 261 -1.55 -36.77 8.38
C GLY A 261 -0.81 -36.72 7.04
N GLU A 262 0.41 -37.23 7.02
CA GLU A 262 1.13 -37.47 5.78
C GLU A 262 0.51 -38.64 5.03
N GLU A 263 0.58 -38.59 3.70
CA GLU A 263 -0.05 -39.60 2.81
C GLU A 263 0.39 -41.02 3.15
N GLU A 264 1.69 -41.21 3.40
CA GLU A 264 2.26 -42.52 3.75
C GLU A 264 1.71 -43.12 5.06
N ASP A 265 1.34 -42.27 6.03
CA ASP A 265 0.79 -42.70 7.33
C ASP A 265 -0.72 -42.93 7.23
N LEU A 266 -1.40 -42.11 6.45
CA LEU A 266 -2.84 -42.29 6.19
C LEU A 266 -3.11 -43.54 5.39
N ASP A 267 -2.23 -43.93 4.48
CA ASP A 267 -2.37 -45.17 3.67
C ASP A 267 -2.28 -46.45 4.48
N LYS A 268 -1.60 -46.40 5.63
CA LYS A 268 -1.49 -47.52 6.57
C LYS A 268 -2.68 -47.64 7.54
N LEU A 269 -3.52 -46.59 7.59
CA LEU A 269 -4.61 -46.51 8.55
C LEU A 269 -5.95 -46.87 7.88
N ASP A 270 -6.30 -48.15 7.91
CA ASP A 270 -7.55 -48.65 7.34
C ASP A 270 -8.76 -48.47 8.24
N GLU A 271 -8.58 -48.59 9.56
CA GLU A 271 -9.63 -48.45 10.57
C GLU A 271 -9.07 -48.03 11.89
N ILE A 272 -9.90 -47.41 12.71
CA ILE A 272 -9.59 -47.09 14.12
C ILE A 272 -10.36 -48.09 14.98
N GLU A 273 -9.61 -48.92 15.69
CA GLU A 273 -10.19 -49.90 16.60
C GLU A 273 -10.32 -49.27 18.00
N ILE A 274 -11.51 -49.36 18.60
CA ILE A 274 -11.70 -49.04 20.01
C ILE A 274 -11.42 -50.32 20.78
N PRO A 275 -10.36 -50.36 21.64
CA PRO A 275 -9.98 -51.59 22.29
C PRO A 275 -11.05 -52.07 23.25
N ALA A 276 -11.17 -53.37 23.42
CA ALA A 276 -12.17 -54.00 24.24
C ALA A 276 -12.15 -53.54 25.70
N GLU A 277 -10.96 -53.11 26.21
CA GLU A 277 -10.75 -52.61 27.55
C GLU A 277 -11.54 -51.32 27.82
N ASP A 278 -11.66 -50.45 26.79
CA ASP A 278 -12.41 -49.19 26.90
C ASP A 278 -13.91 -49.37 26.76
N LEU A 279 -14.35 -50.54 26.31
CA LEU A 279 -15.76 -50.94 26.12
C LEU A 279 -16.27 -51.88 27.17
N ALA A 280 -15.49 -52.18 28.21
CA ALA A 280 -15.89 -53.09 29.29
C ALA A 280 -17.05 -52.48 30.13
N ILE A 281 -18.27 -52.84 29.76
CA ILE A 281 -19.50 -52.49 30.47
C ILE A 281 -19.88 -53.71 31.30
N SER A 282 -19.73 -53.61 32.63
CA SER A 282 -19.96 -54.73 33.56
C SER A 282 -21.38 -54.83 34.11
N ASP A 283 -22.25 -53.83 33.86
CA ASP A 283 -23.61 -53.78 34.38
C ASP A 283 -24.57 -53.08 33.42
N LEU A 284 -25.15 -53.83 32.53
CA LEU A 284 -26.33 -53.45 31.77
C LEU A 284 -27.52 -54.34 32.16
#